data_45d35d22ff742203551c0979e1ba21d7
#
_entry.id   45d35d22ff742203551c0979e1ba21d7
#
_cell.length_a   1.000
_cell.length_b   1.000
_cell.length_c   1.000
_cell.angle_alpha   90.00
_cell.angle_beta   90.00
_cell.angle_gamma   90.00
#
_symmetry.space_group_name_H-M   'P 1'
#
loop_
_entity.id
_entity.type
_entity.pdbx_description
1 polymer ?
#
loop_
_entity_poly.entity_id
_entity_poly.type
_entity_poly.pdbx_seq_one_letter_code
_entity_poly.pdbx_strand_id
1 'polypeptide(L)'
;RSFLEIDFIIMKIIVAHPGKQHSFRLAAALEKAGVLQQYVTTLYKKSDSLLFKILNLFLSNDNKKRADGRQCKDIPESRIESYCSFLGLLELVLLRLDKSTNLYRKLHSVTVDRFGKKVAKLAIKEKADVVVCYDSNAITTFKYLKEHAPQVIKVLDVSIASRHYMKRIFETEVNASGNEDLRVENLYLWEKGKIEKLVREFKDSDYFLAASDFVKDSILDLGISADRILKVPYGANVESSIERQILPED
;
A
#
# COMPACT_ATOMS: atom_id res chain seq x y z
N ARG A 1 -4.18 -38.02 32.32
CA ARG A 1 -4.72 -37.55 31.01
C ARG A 1 -4.06 -36.22 30.73
N SER A 2 -2.95 -36.25 29.97
CA SER A 2 -2.30 -35.05 29.48
C SER A 2 -3.21 -34.45 28.37
N PHE A 3 -3.76 -33.27 28.61
CA PHE A 3 -4.30 -32.43 27.56
C PHE A 3 -3.10 -32.03 26.69
N LEU A 4 -3.08 -32.51 25.46
CA LEU A 4 -2.25 -31.94 24.40
C LEU A 4 -2.72 -30.50 24.21
N GLU A 5 -1.96 -29.53 24.72
CA GLU A 5 -2.09 -28.13 24.29
C GLU A 5 -1.74 -28.13 22.79
N ILE A 6 -2.77 -28.06 21.97
CA ILE A 6 -2.59 -27.75 20.56
C ILE A 6 -2.24 -26.26 20.54
N ASP A 7 -0.97 -25.96 20.49
CA ASP A 7 -0.49 -24.62 20.18
C ASP A 7 -1.04 -24.24 18.80
N PHE A 8 -2.15 -23.51 18.79
CA PHE A 8 -2.59 -22.85 17.57
C PHE A 8 -1.50 -21.85 17.19
N ILE A 9 -0.72 -22.20 16.18
CA ILE A 9 0.26 -21.27 15.59
C ILE A 9 -0.54 -20.13 15.00
N ILE A 10 -0.70 -19.05 15.77
CA ILE A 10 -1.35 -17.84 15.28
C ILE A 10 -0.37 -17.19 14.31
N MET A 11 -0.78 -17.15 13.03
CA MET A 11 -0.03 -16.48 11.96
C MET A 11 0.20 -15.01 12.32
N LYS A 12 1.43 -14.51 12.18
CA LYS A 12 1.84 -13.14 12.45
C LYS A 12 1.99 -12.37 11.15
N ILE A 13 1.07 -11.46 10.88
CA ILE A 13 1.04 -10.68 9.64
C ILE A 13 1.41 -9.22 9.92
N ILE A 14 2.36 -8.69 9.17
CA ILE A 14 2.68 -7.26 9.12
C ILE A 14 2.11 -6.68 7.84
N VAL A 15 1.34 -5.59 7.96
CA VAL A 15 0.85 -4.80 6.83
C VAL A 15 1.60 -3.48 6.79
N ALA A 16 2.22 -3.13 5.66
CA ALA A 16 3.05 -1.94 5.54
C ALA A 16 2.73 -1.11 4.31
N HIS A 17 2.40 0.19 4.53
CA HIS A 17 2.19 1.18 3.49
C HIS A 17 2.71 2.55 3.92
N PRO A 18 3.60 3.24 3.15
CA PRO A 18 4.16 4.54 3.56
C PRO A 18 3.13 5.67 3.59
N GLY A 19 2.04 5.56 2.83
CA GLY A 19 0.93 6.53 2.81
C GLY A 19 -0.33 6.02 3.50
N LYS A 20 -1.46 6.74 3.18
CA LYS A 20 -2.79 6.37 3.65
C LYS A 20 -3.50 5.67 2.55
N GLN A 21 -3.65 4.70 2.11
CA GLN A 21 -4.55 4.10 1.12
C GLN A 21 -5.59 3.19 1.82
N HIS A 22 -6.12 2.25 1.11
CA HIS A 22 -7.01 1.21 1.63
C HIS A 22 -6.32 0.22 2.60
N SER A 23 -5.01 0.36 2.84
CA SER A 23 -4.22 -0.48 3.74
C SER A 23 -4.77 -0.55 5.17
N PHE A 24 -5.44 0.49 5.65
CA PHE A 24 -6.14 0.45 6.94
C PHE A 24 -7.25 -0.60 6.97
N ARG A 25 -7.97 -0.81 5.86
CA ARG A 25 -9.07 -1.78 5.81
C ARG A 25 -8.56 -3.22 5.89
N LEU A 26 -7.48 -3.51 5.17
CA LEU A 26 -6.84 -4.82 5.26
C LEU A 26 -6.30 -5.06 6.67
N ALA A 27 -5.59 -4.08 7.24
CA ALA A 27 -5.05 -4.20 8.60
C ALA A 27 -6.16 -4.38 9.64
N ALA A 28 -7.28 -3.63 9.54
CA ALA A 28 -8.43 -3.78 10.44
C ALA A 28 -9.10 -5.16 10.30
N ALA A 29 -9.21 -5.70 9.08
CA ALA A 29 -9.74 -7.04 8.87
C ALA A 29 -8.84 -8.12 9.48
N LEU A 30 -7.52 -7.99 9.35
CA LEU A 30 -6.55 -8.90 9.95
C LEU A 30 -6.49 -8.77 11.49
N GLU A 31 -6.68 -7.57 12.04
CA GLU A 31 -6.82 -7.36 13.49
C GLU A 31 -8.08 -8.07 14.01
N LYS A 32 -9.20 -7.89 13.33
CA LYS A 32 -10.45 -8.60 13.68
C LYS A 32 -10.31 -10.12 13.62
N ALA A 33 -9.48 -10.62 12.71
CA ALA A 33 -9.14 -12.04 12.59
C ALA A 33 -8.09 -12.51 13.63
N GLY A 34 -7.50 -11.61 14.44
CA GLY A 34 -6.52 -11.93 15.46
C GLY A 34 -5.13 -12.27 14.92
N VAL A 35 -4.83 -11.95 13.66
CA VAL A 35 -3.57 -12.29 12.98
C VAL A 35 -2.69 -11.08 12.66
N LEU A 36 -3.16 -9.85 12.89
CA LEU A 36 -2.36 -8.66 12.69
C LEU A 36 -1.29 -8.55 13.79
N GLN A 37 -0.01 -8.62 13.41
CA GLN A 37 1.09 -8.35 14.32
C GLN A 37 1.35 -6.85 14.44
N GLN A 38 1.52 -6.16 13.28
CA GLN A 38 1.75 -4.72 13.22
C GLN A 38 1.19 -4.14 11.91
N TYR A 39 0.66 -2.91 12.01
CA TYR A 39 0.43 -2.04 10.87
C TYR A 39 1.51 -0.95 10.84
N VAL A 40 2.23 -0.81 9.73
CA VAL A 40 3.38 0.08 9.59
C VAL A 40 3.12 1.15 8.54
N THR A 41 3.31 2.42 8.90
CA THR A 41 3.13 3.56 7.99
C THR A 41 4.15 4.67 8.29
N THR A 42 4.19 5.73 7.47
CA THR A 42 5.05 6.89 7.77
C THR A 42 4.39 7.86 8.74
N LEU A 43 3.10 8.12 8.56
CA LEU A 43 2.36 9.10 9.35
C LEU A 43 1.04 8.50 9.85
N TYR A 44 0.95 8.36 11.16
CA TYR A 44 -0.27 7.97 11.86
C TYR A 44 -0.52 8.92 13.02
N LYS A 45 -1.76 9.36 13.20
CA LYS A 45 -2.14 10.23 14.32
C LYS A 45 -2.41 9.36 15.54
N LYS A 46 -1.38 9.12 16.36
CA LYS A 46 -1.54 8.51 17.68
C LYS A 46 -2.02 9.57 18.68
N SER A 47 -2.76 9.15 19.72
CA SER A 47 -3.31 10.01 20.78
C SER A 47 -2.25 10.88 21.45
N ASP A 48 -1.05 10.32 21.66
CA ASP A 48 0.05 10.98 22.36
C ASP A 48 1.10 11.59 21.43
N SER A 49 0.85 11.63 20.11
CA SER A 49 1.83 12.13 19.15
C SER A 49 2.12 13.62 19.34
N LEU A 50 3.29 13.95 19.90
CA LEU A 50 3.77 15.32 20.02
C LEU A 50 3.84 16.02 18.66
N LEU A 51 4.25 15.31 17.61
CA LEU A 51 4.30 15.82 16.25
C LEU A 51 2.93 16.34 15.78
N PHE A 52 1.86 15.57 16.00
CA PHE A 52 0.51 16.00 15.62
C PHE A 52 -0.05 17.09 16.55
N LYS A 53 0.33 17.12 17.82
CA LYS A 53 -0.02 18.22 18.75
C LYS A 53 0.57 19.54 18.25
N ILE A 54 1.85 19.55 17.88
CA ILE A 54 2.52 20.73 17.33
C ILE A 54 1.93 21.13 15.98
N LEU A 55 1.75 20.17 15.08
CA LEU A 55 1.15 20.42 13.76
C LEU A 55 -0.24 21.03 13.84
N ASN A 56 -1.08 20.59 14.78
CA ASN A 56 -2.43 21.11 14.97
C ASN A 56 -2.46 22.60 15.33
N LEU A 57 -1.38 23.17 15.87
CA LEU A 57 -1.28 24.60 16.14
C LEU A 57 -1.16 25.44 14.86
N PHE A 58 -0.61 24.83 13.79
CA PHE A 58 -0.33 25.51 12.52
C PHE A 58 -1.23 25.08 11.37
N LEU A 59 -2.09 24.07 11.58
CA LEU A 59 -2.97 23.56 10.52
C LEU A 59 -4.29 24.32 10.45
N SER A 60 -4.73 24.65 9.23
CA SER A 60 -6.11 25.11 8.96
C SER A 60 -7.12 23.99 9.27
N ASN A 61 -8.40 24.37 9.42
CA ASN A 61 -9.48 23.42 9.74
C ASN A 61 -9.59 22.27 8.73
N ASP A 62 -9.42 22.52 7.43
CA ASP A 62 -9.44 21.48 6.40
C ASP A 62 -8.25 20.54 6.52
N ASN A 63 -7.10 21.06 6.90
CA ASN A 63 -5.91 20.24 7.11
C ASN A 63 -6.01 19.41 8.40
N LYS A 64 -6.70 19.90 9.42
CA LYS A 64 -7.03 19.11 10.64
C LYS A 64 -7.92 17.92 10.28
N LYS A 65 -8.99 18.11 9.50
CA LYS A 65 -9.83 17.01 9.00
C LYS A 65 -9.04 15.97 8.21
N ARG A 66 -8.10 16.40 7.35
CA ARG A 66 -7.21 15.47 6.63
C ARG A 66 -6.24 14.73 7.55
N ALA A 67 -5.75 15.38 8.60
CA ALA A 67 -4.91 14.77 9.63
C ALA A 67 -5.73 13.75 10.45
N ASP A 68 -6.98 14.07 10.80
CA ASP A 68 -7.89 13.17 11.50
C ASP A 68 -8.17 11.88 10.69
N GLY A 69 -8.23 12.01 9.37
CA GLY A 69 -8.32 10.83 8.49
C GLY A 69 -7.09 9.91 8.51
N ARG A 70 -6.02 10.22 9.24
CA ARG A 70 -4.83 9.36 9.42
C ARG A 70 -4.91 8.52 10.70
N GLN A 71 -6.10 8.16 11.09
CA GLN A 71 -6.40 7.23 12.17
C GLN A 71 -7.31 6.12 11.66
N CYS A 72 -7.25 4.96 12.29
CA CYS A 72 -8.18 3.87 12.11
C CYS A 72 -8.59 3.36 13.51
N LYS A 73 -9.86 3.53 13.86
CA LYS A 73 -10.39 3.14 15.17
C LYS A 73 -10.42 1.61 15.37
N ASP A 74 -10.40 0.87 14.26
CA ASP A 74 -10.50 -0.58 14.26
C ASP A 74 -9.13 -1.27 14.45
N ILE A 75 -8.05 -0.47 14.62
CA ILE A 75 -6.70 -0.99 14.89
C ILE A 75 -6.21 -0.36 16.18
N PRO A 76 -5.87 -1.15 17.22
CA PRO A 76 -5.28 -0.64 18.45
C PRO A 76 -3.96 0.10 18.19
N GLU A 77 -3.74 1.22 18.85
CA GLU A 77 -2.52 2.03 18.67
C GLU A 77 -1.22 1.25 19.01
N SER A 78 -1.32 0.24 19.87
CA SER A 78 -0.22 -0.69 20.20
C SER A 78 0.23 -1.55 19.00
N ARG A 79 -0.66 -1.76 18.02
CA ARG A 79 -0.37 -2.47 16.78
C ARG A 79 0.18 -1.58 15.67
N ILE A 80 0.39 -0.28 15.95
CA ILE A 80 0.77 0.68 14.91
C ILE A 80 2.19 1.16 15.13
N GLU A 81 3.01 0.98 14.09
CA GLU A 81 4.36 1.51 14.02
C GLU A 81 4.47 2.62 12.97
N SER A 82 5.21 3.67 13.30
CA SER A 82 5.45 4.80 12.40
C SER A 82 6.92 4.98 12.14
N TYR A 83 7.32 4.81 10.86
CA TYR A 83 8.70 4.98 10.44
C TYR A 83 8.85 6.11 9.43
N CYS A 84 9.97 6.82 9.50
CA CYS A 84 10.27 7.92 8.58
C CYS A 84 9.25 9.08 8.65
N SER A 85 8.65 9.33 9.82
CA SER A 85 7.56 10.30 9.99
C SER A 85 7.95 11.72 9.56
N PHE A 86 9.18 12.15 9.84
CA PHE A 86 9.68 13.46 9.39
C PHE A 86 9.74 13.55 7.86
N LEU A 87 10.23 12.50 7.20
CA LEU A 87 10.27 12.45 5.73
C LEU A 87 8.86 12.45 5.14
N GLY A 88 7.94 11.65 5.70
CA GLY A 88 6.54 11.64 5.29
C GLY A 88 5.84 12.99 5.47
N LEU A 89 6.17 13.74 6.52
CA LEU A 89 5.67 15.10 6.69
C LEU A 89 6.22 16.05 5.61
N LEU A 90 7.53 15.98 5.36
CA LEU A 90 8.17 16.78 4.33
C LEU A 90 7.61 16.49 2.94
N GLU A 91 7.29 15.24 2.64
CA GLU A 91 6.58 14.87 1.41
C GLU A 91 5.22 15.58 1.28
N LEU A 92 4.43 15.64 2.35
CA LEU A 92 3.15 16.35 2.34
C LEU A 92 3.31 17.87 2.09
N VAL A 93 4.39 18.46 2.60
CA VAL A 93 4.72 19.86 2.33
C VAL A 93 5.13 20.03 0.87
N LEU A 94 6.01 19.19 0.35
CA LEU A 94 6.46 19.27 -1.03
C LEU A 94 5.34 19.03 -2.05
N LEU A 95 4.41 18.12 -1.78
CA LEU A 95 3.22 17.94 -2.64
C LEU A 95 2.40 19.21 -2.84
N ARG A 96 2.51 20.17 -1.94
CA ARG A 96 1.80 21.46 -2.03
C ARG A 96 2.64 22.57 -2.64
N LEU A 97 3.95 22.53 -2.43
CA LEU A 97 4.85 23.61 -2.82
C LEU A 97 5.58 23.32 -4.12
N ASP A 98 5.89 22.06 -4.41
CA ASP A 98 6.64 21.64 -5.60
C ASP A 98 5.68 21.38 -6.77
N LYS A 99 5.39 22.44 -7.53
CA LYS A 99 4.54 22.34 -8.74
C LYS A 99 5.09 21.37 -9.79
N SER A 100 6.42 21.20 -9.85
CA SER A 100 7.08 20.31 -10.80
C SER A 100 7.05 18.86 -10.36
N THR A 101 6.76 18.60 -9.10
CA THR A 101 6.82 17.29 -8.42
C THR A 101 8.20 16.61 -8.44
N ASN A 102 9.23 17.24 -8.97
CA ASN A 102 10.56 16.63 -9.10
C ASN A 102 11.25 16.41 -7.75
N LEU A 103 11.19 17.41 -6.87
CA LEU A 103 11.75 17.32 -5.53
C LEU A 103 10.98 16.33 -4.67
N TYR A 104 9.64 16.38 -4.77
CA TYR A 104 8.75 15.39 -4.14
C TYR A 104 9.12 13.96 -4.57
N ARG A 105 9.27 13.69 -5.87
CA ARG A 105 9.60 12.35 -6.38
C ARG A 105 10.94 11.84 -5.86
N LYS A 106 11.96 12.71 -5.79
CA LYS A 106 13.28 12.36 -5.23
C LYS A 106 13.17 12.01 -3.74
N LEU A 107 12.49 12.85 -2.96
CA LEU A 107 12.28 12.61 -1.55
C LEU A 107 11.49 11.32 -1.32
N HIS A 108 10.40 11.13 -2.06
CA HIS A 108 9.55 9.94 -1.97
C HIS A 108 10.35 8.65 -2.22
N SER A 109 11.22 8.63 -3.23
CA SER A 109 12.09 7.48 -3.48
C SER A 109 12.98 7.15 -2.27
N VAL A 110 13.56 8.16 -1.63
CA VAL A 110 14.40 7.98 -0.43
C VAL A 110 13.55 7.52 0.76
N THR A 111 12.36 8.06 0.92
CA THR A 111 11.44 7.67 2.01
C THR A 111 11.03 6.23 1.88
N VAL A 112 10.58 5.81 0.71
CA VAL A 112 10.14 4.42 0.45
C VAL A 112 11.28 3.44 0.69
N ASP A 113 12.50 3.77 0.26
CA ASP A 113 13.68 2.94 0.48
C ASP A 113 14.02 2.76 1.96
N ARG A 114 14.05 3.86 2.71
CA ARG A 114 14.33 3.84 4.16
C ARG A 114 13.21 3.15 4.93
N PHE A 115 11.97 3.43 4.56
CA PHE A 115 10.77 2.80 5.12
C PHE A 115 10.81 1.29 4.90
N GLY A 116 11.02 0.84 3.66
CA GLY A 116 11.06 -0.57 3.32
C GLY A 116 12.12 -1.36 4.08
N LYS A 117 13.34 -0.79 4.25
CA LYS A 117 14.38 -1.40 5.10
C LYS A 117 13.96 -1.54 6.56
N LYS A 118 13.26 -0.55 7.11
CA LYS A 118 12.77 -0.60 8.49
C LYS A 118 11.66 -1.64 8.65
N VAL A 119 10.73 -1.73 7.69
CA VAL A 119 9.68 -2.75 7.67
C VAL A 119 10.27 -4.15 7.64
N ALA A 120 11.24 -4.41 6.75
CA ALA A 120 11.89 -5.71 6.66
C ALA A 120 12.61 -6.09 7.96
N LYS A 121 13.35 -5.15 8.58
CA LYS A 121 14.01 -5.37 9.88
C LYS A 121 13.00 -5.64 11.01
N LEU A 122 11.86 -4.93 11.01
CA LEU A 122 10.77 -5.18 11.95
C LEU A 122 10.22 -6.60 11.78
N ALA A 123 9.95 -7.02 10.53
CA ALA A 123 9.43 -8.34 10.23
C ALA A 123 10.35 -9.46 10.75
N ILE A 124 11.65 -9.30 10.58
CA ILE A 124 12.65 -10.23 11.10
C ILE A 124 12.65 -10.25 12.64
N LYS A 125 12.67 -9.06 13.26
CA LYS A 125 12.68 -8.91 14.72
C LYS A 125 11.45 -9.55 15.37
N GLU A 126 10.26 -9.27 14.81
CA GLU A 126 8.98 -9.75 15.33
C GLU A 126 8.67 -11.21 14.90
N LYS A 127 9.56 -11.83 14.12
CA LYS A 127 9.38 -13.17 13.55
C LYS A 127 8.04 -13.28 12.83
N ALA A 128 7.78 -12.32 11.94
CA ALA A 128 6.57 -12.32 11.14
C ALA A 128 6.56 -13.48 10.14
N ASP A 129 5.40 -14.12 9.97
CA ASP A 129 5.22 -15.17 8.97
C ASP A 129 4.94 -14.58 7.59
N VAL A 130 4.22 -13.44 7.56
CA VAL A 130 3.78 -12.78 6.34
C VAL A 130 4.03 -11.28 6.42
N VAL A 131 4.50 -10.69 5.33
CA VAL A 131 4.56 -9.24 5.14
C VAL A 131 3.74 -8.86 3.92
N VAL A 132 2.73 -8.01 4.11
CA VAL A 132 1.93 -7.43 3.04
C VAL A 132 2.42 -6.02 2.76
N CYS A 133 2.86 -5.78 1.53
CA CYS A 133 3.20 -4.46 1.01
C CYS A 133 2.36 -4.15 -0.24
N TYR A 134 2.40 -2.89 -0.65
CA TYR A 134 1.60 -2.38 -1.76
C TYR A 134 2.47 -2.10 -2.98
N ASP A 135 1.88 -2.21 -4.16
CA ASP A 135 2.56 -1.96 -5.42
C ASP A 135 3.25 -0.58 -5.43
N SER A 136 4.39 -0.49 -6.07
CA SER A 136 5.30 0.66 -6.11
C SER A 136 6.07 0.97 -4.81
N ASN A 137 5.82 0.23 -3.71
CA ASN A 137 6.43 0.47 -2.40
C ASN A 137 7.12 -0.76 -1.78
N ALA A 138 7.04 -1.92 -2.42
CA ALA A 138 7.46 -3.20 -1.85
C ALA A 138 8.93 -3.57 -2.13
N ILE A 139 9.53 -3.01 -3.20
CA ILE A 139 10.85 -3.44 -3.74
C ILE A 139 11.90 -3.64 -2.66
N THR A 140 12.15 -2.61 -1.85
CA THR A 140 13.22 -2.64 -0.85
C THR A 140 12.91 -3.62 0.27
N THR A 141 11.64 -3.69 0.70
CA THR A 141 11.20 -4.64 1.74
C THR A 141 11.40 -6.07 1.27
N PHE A 142 10.88 -6.41 0.10
CA PHE A 142 10.91 -7.78 -0.41
C PHE A 142 12.32 -8.24 -0.79
N LYS A 143 13.11 -7.36 -1.41
CA LYS A 143 14.52 -7.65 -1.67
C LYS A 143 15.27 -7.96 -0.37
N TYR A 144 15.11 -7.13 0.67
CA TYR A 144 15.78 -7.32 1.94
C TYR A 144 15.34 -8.61 2.65
N LEU A 145 14.05 -8.92 2.64
CA LEU A 145 13.51 -10.16 3.21
C LEU A 145 14.02 -11.39 2.45
N LYS A 146 14.06 -11.33 1.11
CA LYS A 146 14.60 -12.42 0.28
C LYS A 146 16.04 -12.76 0.62
N GLU A 147 16.85 -11.74 0.94
CA GLU A 147 18.27 -11.91 1.28
C GLU A 147 18.51 -12.35 2.74
N HIS A 148 17.67 -11.92 3.69
CA HIS A 148 17.95 -12.07 5.12
C HIS A 148 16.94 -12.93 5.89
N ALA A 149 15.76 -13.17 5.35
CA ALA A 149 14.69 -13.96 5.94
C ALA A 149 13.78 -14.55 4.85
N PRO A 150 14.29 -15.45 3.98
CA PRO A 150 13.56 -15.97 2.82
C PRO A 150 12.29 -16.76 3.21
N GLN A 151 12.19 -17.25 4.45
CA GLN A 151 11.01 -17.95 4.98
C GLN A 151 9.81 -17.03 5.19
N VAL A 152 9.99 -15.69 5.26
CA VAL A 152 8.89 -14.75 5.40
C VAL A 152 8.13 -14.64 4.07
N ILE A 153 6.85 -14.93 4.09
CA ILE A 153 5.98 -14.84 2.91
C ILE A 153 5.75 -13.39 2.54
N LYS A 154 6.02 -13.04 1.29
CA LYS A 154 5.90 -11.70 0.72
C LYS A 154 4.63 -11.60 -0.12
N VAL A 155 3.66 -10.81 0.34
CA VAL A 155 2.39 -10.59 -0.32
C VAL A 155 2.34 -9.18 -0.89
N LEU A 156 2.10 -9.05 -2.19
CA LEU A 156 1.94 -7.76 -2.87
C LEU A 156 0.46 -7.46 -3.07
N ASP A 157 -0.04 -6.39 -2.45
CA ASP A 157 -1.37 -5.85 -2.73
C ASP A 157 -1.29 -4.96 -3.97
N VAL A 158 -1.97 -5.36 -5.04
CA VAL A 158 -1.94 -4.73 -6.36
C VAL A 158 -3.25 -4.00 -6.59
N SER A 159 -3.19 -2.67 -6.41
CA SER A 159 -4.35 -1.78 -6.48
C SER A 159 -4.81 -1.49 -7.90
N ILE A 160 -3.87 -1.45 -8.83
CA ILE A 160 -4.07 -1.09 -10.23
C ILE A 160 -3.30 -2.07 -11.12
N ALA A 161 -3.70 -2.18 -12.38
CA ALA A 161 -3.03 -3.06 -13.33
C ALA A 161 -1.52 -2.79 -13.42
N SER A 162 -0.74 -3.84 -13.66
CA SER A 162 0.71 -3.73 -13.78
C SER A 162 1.12 -2.69 -14.82
N ARG A 163 2.17 -1.93 -14.54
CA ARG A 163 2.61 -0.85 -15.45
C ARG A 163 3.01 -1.37 -16.82
N HIS A 164 3.49 -2.60 -16.89
CA HIS A 164 3.79 -3.26 -18.16
C HIS A 164 2.53 -3.48 -18.99
N TYR A 165 1.47 -4.00 -18.37
CA TYR A 165 0.17 -4.23 -19.01
C TYR A 165 -0.48 -2.91 -19.44
N MET A 166 -0.49 -1.90 -18.57
CA MET A 166 -1.01 -0.58 -18.89
C MET A 166 -0.29 0.06 -20.08
N LYS A 167 1.07 0.00 -20.09
CA LYS A 167 1.84 0.53 -21.22
C LYS A 167 1.41 -0.09 -22.54
N ARG A 168 1.27 -1.42 -22.60
CA ARG A 168 0.83 -2.13 -23.80
C ARG A 168 -0.56 -1.70 -24.26
N ILE A 169 -1.50 -1.51 -23.33
CA ILE A 169 -2.85 -1.02 -23.68
C ILE A 169 -2.78 0.39 -24.27
N PHE A 170 -2.07 1.31 -23.62
CA PHE A 170 -1.93 2.67 -24.11
C PHE A 170 -1.20 2.75 -25.46
N GLU A 171 -0.15 1.95 -25.65
CA GLU A 171 0.51 1.84 -26.97
C GLU A 171 -0.44 1.35 -28.06
N THR A 172 -1.26 0.34 -27.76
CA THR A 172 -2.27 -0.16 -28.69
C THR A 172 -3.29 0.92 -29.03
N GLU A 173 -3.80 1.63 -28.03
CA GLU A 173 -4.79 2.69 -28.22
C GLU A 173 -4.23 3.90 -28.99
N VAL A 174 -3.03 4.35 -28.67
CA VAL A 174 -2.35 5.43 -29.40
C VAL A 174 -2.16 5.04 -30.88
N ASN A 175 -1.73 3.81 -31.15
CA ASN A 175 -1.53 3.32 -32.52
C ASN A 175 -2.85 3.18 -33.30
N ALA A 176 -3.95 2.82 -32.62
CA ALA A 176 -5.24 2.65 -33.25
C ALA A 176 -5.99 3.99 -33.49
N SER A 177 -5.93 4.90 -32.51
CA SER A 177 -6.70 6.17 -32.54
C SER A 177 -5.88 7.36 -33.00
N GLY A 178 -4.54 7.29 -32.99
CA GLY A 178 -3.65 8.44 -33.20
C GLY A 178 -3.68 9.46 -32.07
N ASN A 179 -4.30 9.15 -30.92
CA ASN A 179 -4.44 10.06 -29.78
C ASN A 179 -3.15 10.09 -28.94
N GLU A 180 -2.24 11.01 -29.28
CA GLU A 180 -0.97 11.20 -28.56
C GLU A 180 -1.16 11.76 -27.13
N ASP A 181 -2.31 12.32 -26.77
CA ASP A 181 -2.57 12.83 -25.42
C ASP A 181 -2.49 11.72 -24.38
N LEU A 182 -2.90 10.50 -24.75
CA LEU A 182 -2.76 9.31 -23.88
C LEU A 182 -1.31 9.04 -23.51
N ARG A 183 -0.36 9.30 -24.41
CA ARG A 183 1.08 9.16 -24.15
C ARG A 183 1.57 10.27 -23.24
N VAL A 184 1.16 11.51 -23.52
CA VAL A 184 1.58 12.69 -22.75
C VAL A 184 1.11 12.60 -21.30
N GLU A 185 -0.15 12.21 -21.07
CA GLU A 185 -0.70 12.04 -19.72
C GLU A 185 -0.03 10.91 -18.93
N ASN A 186 0.53 9.93 -19.61
CA ASN A 186 1.13 8.73 -19.01
C ASN A 186 2.64 8.61 -19.29
N LEU A 187 3.35 9.73 -19.43
CA LEU A 187 4.79 9.76 -19.76
C LEU A 187 5.65 8.85 -18.87
N TYR A 188 5.26 8.69 -17.60
CA TYR A 188 5.98 7.82 -16.66
C TYR A 188 6.04 6.34 -17.10
N LEU A 189 5.11 5.89 -17.97
CA LEU A 189 5.11 4.54 -18.52
C LEU A 189 6.22 4.33 -19.57
N TRP A 190 6.75 5.43 -20.13
CA TRP A 190 7.81 5.40 -21.13
C TRP A 190 9.19 5.79 -20.56
N GLU A 191 9.28 6.11 -19.25
CA GLU A 191 10.56 6.36 -18.62
C GLU A 191 11.41 5.08 -18.60
N LYS A 192 12.62 5.17 -19.19
CA LYS A 192 13.54 4.02 -19.29
C LYS A 192 13.89 3.44 -17.92
N GLY A 193 13.80 2.14 -17.78
CA GLY A 193 14.15 1.41 -16.55
C GLY A 193 13.14 1.50 -15.41
N LYS A 194 12.07 2.28 -15.55
CA LYS A 194 11.09 2.46 -14.48
C LYS A 194 10.14 1.27 -14.37
N ILE A 195 9.64 0.78 -15.50
CA ILE A 195 8.77 -0.39 -15.53
C ILE A 195 9.53 -1.62 -15.05
N GLU A 196 10.76 -1.82 -15.52
CA GLU A 196 11.61 -2.94 -15.10
C GLU A 196 11.86 -2.93 -13.59
N LYS A 197 12.04 -1.75 -13.00
CA LYS A 197 12.14 -1.61 -11.55
C LYS A 197 10.86 -2.04 -10.85
N LEU A 198 9.69 -1.60 -11.32
CA LEU A 198 8.40 -1.98 -10.74
C LEU A 198 8.07 -3.47 -10.93
N VAL A 199 8.42 -4.05 -12.09
CA VAL A 199 8.24 -5.50 -12.33
C VAL A 199 9.07 -6.36 -11.36
N ARG A 200 10.17 -5.85 -10.81
CA ARG A 200 10.94 -6.59 -9.80
C ARG A 200 10.14 -6.87 -8.53
N GLU A 201 9.22 -5.98 -8.12
CA GLU A 201 8.34 -6.24 -6.98
C GLU A 201 7.54 -7.53 -7.17
N PHE A 202 7.00 -7.73 -8.38
CA PHE A 202 6.25 -8.93 -8.72
C PHE A 202 7.12 -10.19 -8.69
N LYS A 203 8.39 -10.11 -9.15
CA LYS A 203 9.32 -11.24 -9.15
C LYS A 203 9.78 -11.64 -7.74
N ASP A 204 9.80 -10.68 -6.81
CA ASP A 204 10.23 -10.92 -5.43
C ASP A 204 9.06 -11.20 -4.48
N SER A 205 7.81 -11.19 -4.98
CA SER A 205 6.60 -11.54 -4.24
C SER A 205 6.29 -13.03 -4.32
N ASP A 206 5.71 -13.58 -3.26
CA ASP A 206 5.25 -14.97 -3.22
C ASP A 206 3.77 -15.06 -3.61
N TYR A 207 2.91 -14.14 -3.14
CA TYR A 207 1.48 -14.06 -3.42
C TYR A 207 1.03 -12.65 -3.75
N PHE A 208 -0.17 -12.53 -4.34
CA PHE A 208 -0.74 -11.26 -4.82
C PHE A 208 -2.19 -11.13 -4.39
N LEU A 209 -2.56 -9.92 -3.93
CA LEU A 209 -3.95 -9.54 -3.76
C LEU A 209 -4.33 -8.64 -4.95
N ALA A 210 -5.29 -9.07 -5.75
CA ALA A 210 -5.75 -8.33 -6.93
C ALA A 210 -7.09 -7.66 -6.66
N ALA A 211 -7.18 -6.36 -6.85
CA ALA A 211 -8.39 -5.57 -6.57
C ALA A 211 -9.57 -5.88 -7.52
N SER A 212 -9.30 -6.44 -8.71
CA SER A 212 -10.31 -6.77 -9.72
C SER A 212 -9.81 -7.86 -10.67
N ASP A 213 -10.69 -8.36 -11.53
CA ASP A 213 -10.29 -9.28 -12.59
C ASP A 213 -9.30 -8.63 -13.55
N PHE A 214 -9.50 -7.37 -13.93
CA PHE A 214 -8.55 -6.61 -14.76
C PHE A 214 -7.14 -6.54 -14.16
N VAL A 215 -7.05 -6.31 -12.85
CA VAL A 215 -5.77 -6.34 -12.13
C VAL A 215 -5.19 -7.75 -12.12
N LYS A 216 -6.02 -8.78 -11.87
CA LYS A 216 -5.59 -10.18 -11.92
C LYS A 216 -5.02 -10.55 -13.31
N ASP A 217 -5.72 -10.16 -14.38
CA ASP A 217 -5.27 -10.42 -15.75
C ASP A 217 -3.92 -9.76 -16.04
N SER A 218 -3.71 -8.55 -15.51
CA SER A 218 -2.43 -7.84 -15.64
C SER A 218 -1.27 -8.51 -14.90
N ILE A 219 -1.56 -9.28 -13.85
CA ILE A 219 -0.56 -10.06 -13.10
C ILE A 219 -0.26 -11.36 -13.86
N LEU A 220 -1.30 -12.01 -14.38
CA LEU A 220 -1.15 -13.20 -15.23
C LEU A 220 -0.29 -12.91 -16.47
N ASP A 221 -0.45 -11.73 -17.06
CA ASP A 221 0.33 -11.25 -18.20
C ASP A 221 1.86 -11.15 -17.92
N LEU A 222 2.24 -11.03 -16.66
CA LEU A 222 3.65 -11.10 -16.24
C LEU A 222 4.17 -12.54 -16.10
N GLY A 223 3.37 -13.55 -16.45
CA GLY A 223 3.72 -14.97 -16.33
C GLY A 223 3.60 -15.53 -14.91
N ILE A 224 2.87 -14.83 -14.01
CA ILE A 224 2.64 -15.28 -12.65
C ILE A 224 1.48 -16.27 -12.65
N SER A 225 1.66 -17.40 -11.95
CA SER A 225 0.66 -18.46 -11.87
C SER A 225 -0.59 -18.05 -11.11
N ALA A 226 -1.77 -18.47 -11.56
CA ALA A 226 -3.07 -18.08 -11.04
C ALA A 226 -3.31 -18.50 -9.56
N ASP A 227 -2.70 -19.59 -9.12
CA ASP A 227 -2.76 -20.11 -7.75
C ASP A 227 -2.08 -19.19 -6.72
N ARG A 228 -1.23 -18.26 -7.18
CA ARG A 228 -0.58 -17.24 -6.37
C ARG A 228 -1.39 -15.95 -6.28
N ILE A 229 -2.52 -15.83 -6.95
CA ILE A 229 -3.30 -14.59 -7.05
C ILE A 229 -4.66 -14.75 -6.40
N LEU A 230 -4.90 -14.01 -5.33
CA LEU A 230 -6.21 -13.92 -4.67
C LEU A 230 -6.91 -12.63 -5.13
N LYS A 231 -8.14 -12.77 -5.66
CA LYS A 231 -8.97 -11.59 -5.95
C LYS A 231 -9.64 -11.11 -4.67
N VAL A 232 -9.31 -9.89 -4.26
CA VAL A 232 -9.85 -9.23 -3.06
C VAL A 232 -10.36 -7.84 -3.47
N PRO A 233 -11.62 -7.73 -3.92
CA PRO A 233 -12.20 -6.44 -4.31
C PRO A 233 -12.30 -5.49 -3.13
N TYR A 234 -12.11 -4.20 -3.38
CA TYR A 234 -12.27 -3.19 -2.36
C TYR A 234 -13.75 -3.03 -1.99
N GLY A 235 -14.03 -3.11 -0.69
CA GLY A 235 -15.36 -2.86 -0.16
C GLY A 235 -15.65 -1.36 0.01
N ALA A 236 -16.92 -0.99 0.02
CA ALA A 236 -17.41 0.30 0.46
C ALA A 236 -18.13 0.15 1.81
N ASN A 237 -18.04 1.19 2.66
CA ASN A 237 -18.95 1.28 3.80
C ASN A 237 -20.30 1.74 3.27
N VAL A 238 -21.29 0.88 3.35
CA VAL A 238 -22.67 1.26 3.08
C VAL A 238 -23.30 1.60 4.42
N GLU A 239 -23.63 2.86 4.64
CA GLU A 239 -24.46 3.25 5.78
C GLU A 239 -25.85 2.67 5.57
N SER A 240 -26.36 1.94 6.55
CA SER A 240 -27.69 1.30 6.49
C SER A 240 -28.86 2.29 6.43
N SER A 241 -28.57 3.58 6.52
CA SER A 241 -29.53 4.69 6.51
C SER A 241 -29.69 5.38 5.14
N ILE A 242 -29.11 4.87 4.08
CA ILE A 242 -29.36 5.42 2.75
C ILE A 242 -30.74 4.91 2.30
N GLU A 243 -31.78 5.68 2.61
CA GLU A 243 -33.08 5.53 1.95
C GLU A 243 -32.87 5.76 0.45
N ARG A 244 -33.34 4.82 -0.35
CA ARG A 244 -33.31 4.92 -1.80
C ARG A 244 -34.17 6.11 -2.19
N GLN A 245 -33.59 7.24 -2.54
CA GLN A 245 -34.33 8.31 -3.20
C GLN A 245 -34.79 7.77 -4.55
N ILE A 246 -36.07 7.49 -4.66
CA ILE A 246 -36.72 7.21 -5.95
C ILE A 246 -36.71 8.53 -6.68
N LEU A 247 -35.86 8.64 -7.72
CA LEU A 247 -35.94 9.78 -8.62
C LEU A 247 -37.30 9.76 -9.30
N PRO A 248 -37.99 10.93 -9.46
CA PRO A 248 -39.20 11.00 -10.25
C PRO A 248 -38.93 10.44 -11.65
N GLU A 249 -39.82 9.63 -12.15
CA GLU A 249 -39.82 9.23 -13.55
C GLU A 249 -40.13 10.48 -14.39
N ASP A 250 -39.22 10.85 -15.31
CA ASP A 250 -39.44 11.89 -16.32
C ASP A 250 -40.40 11.43 -17.42
#